data_4f3bad5af026888e12790bf931d9e935
#
_entry.id   4f3bad5af026888e12790bf931d9e935
#
_cell.length_a   1.000
_cell.length_b   1.000
_cell.length_c   1.000
_cell.angle_alpha   90.00
_cell.angle_beta   90.00
_cell.angle_gamma   90.00
#
_symmetry.space_group_name_H-M   'P 1'
#
loop_
_entity.id
_entity.type
_entity.pdbx_description
1 polymer ?
#
loop_
_entity_poly.entity_id
_entity_poly.type
_entity_poly.pdbx_seq_one_letter_code
_entity_poly.pdbx_strand_id
1 'polypeptide(L)'
;MRRASKLLRCLGLAGTMLALQAAAATDCAKPLYLTFDTGHMGVAPLVAEVLRRQQVKATFFAANEATKEGDGSLGAHWAPWWRERGQEGHAFASHTLDHSYWRADLPGGRFLIKPSAGPEAGRSLELTSARYCEAIAQAARRLDELTGQKSLPLFRAPGGKTSPPLLAAAEACGWRHVGWSPAGFLGDELPSDRYPNTQLLKQALQRLRSGDILVAHLGIWSRQDPWAPAVLEPLIVGLKQRGFCFRTLREHPDHRDWLVQHPR
;
A
#
# COMPACT_ATOMS: atom_id res chain seq x y z
N MET A 1 27.95 -56.84 -63.03
CA MET A 1 27.07 -55.62 -62.91
C MET A 1 26.30 -55.73 -61.58
N ARG A 2 26.77 -54.98 -60.54
CA ARG A 2 26.14 -54.96 -59.18
C ARG A 2 25.61 -53.59 -58.95
N ARG A 3 24.25 -53.51 -58.74
CA ARG A 3 23.53 -52.24 -58.38
C ARG A 3 23.65 -52.03 -56.87
N ALA A 4 24.18 -50.89 -56.48
CA ALA A 4 24.24 -50.43 -55.10
C ALA A 4 22.97 -49.60 -54.78
N SER A 5 22.16 -50.08 -53.81
CA SER A 5 21.04 -49.35 -53.27
C SER A 5 21.50 -48.39 -52.18
N LYS A 6 21.20 -47.10 -52.34
CA LYS A 6 21.40 -46.04 -51.30
C LYS A 6 20.18 -46.00 -50.38
N LEU A 7 20.36 -46.39 -49.14
CA LEU A 7 19.38 -46.13 -48.07
C LEU A 7 19.49 -44.65 -47.62
N LEU A 8 18.40 -43.92 -47.77
CA LEU A 8 18.24 -42.56 -47.28
C LEU A 8 17.70 -42.65 -45.83
N ARG A 9 18.51 -42.27 -44.84
CA ARG A 9 18.09 -42.15 -43.44
C ARG A 9 17.47 -40.76 -43.23
N CYS A 10 16.14 -40.72 -43.03
CA CYS A 10 15.43 -39.53 -42.52
C CYS A 10 15.68 -39.39 -41.01
N LEU A 11 16.45 -38.40 -40.60
CA LEU A 11 16.48 -37.94 -39.19
C LEU A 11 15.21 -37.12 -38.92
N GLY A 12 14.33 -37.68 -38.11
CA GLY A 12 13.20 -36.92 -37.56
C GLY A 12 13.68 -36.03 -36.42
N LEU A 13 13.61 -34.71 -36.60
CA LEU A 13 13.73 -33.75 -35.51
C LEU A 13 12.42 -33.79 -34.70
N ALA A 14 12.45 -34.39 -33.51
CA ALA A 14 11.40 -34.24 -32.51
C ALA A 14 11.58 -32.85 -31.85
N GLY A 15 10.80 -31.86 -32.31
CA GLY A 15 10.70 -30.56 -31.68
C GLY A 15 9.87 -30.67 -30.40
N THR A 16 10.51 -30.59 -29.25
CA THR A 16 9.84 -30.42 -27.94
C THR A 16 9.22 -29.03 -27.87
N MET A 17 7.92 -28.94 -28.09
CA MET A 17 7.14 -27.73 -27.75
C MET A 17 7.09 -27.60 -26.21
N LEU A 18 7.87 -26.67 -25.63
CA LEU A 18 7.63 -26.19 -24.29
C LEU A 18 6.32 -25.37 -24.32
N ALA A 19 5.26 -25.98 -23.83
CA ALA A 19 4.04 -25.25 -23.54
C ALA A 19 4.32 -24.29 -22.34
N LEU A 20 4.45 -22.99 -22.62
CA LEU A 20 4.33 -21.97 -21.59
C LEU A 20 2.91 -22.05 -21.03
N GLN A 21 2.76 -22.70 -19.90
CA GLN A 21 1.53 -22.57 -19.11
C GLN A 21 1.47 -21.12 -18.58
N ALA A 22 0.73 -20.26 -19.26
CA ALA A 22 0.28 -19.01 -18.69
C ALA A 22 -0.52 -19.38 -17.44
N ALA A 23 0.04 -19.09 -16.25
CA ALA A 23 -0.69 -19.21 -15.01
C ALA A 23 -1.92 -18.31 -15.14
N ALA A 24 -3.08 -18.92 -15.33
CA ALA A 24 -4.36 -18.22 -15.28
C ALA A 24 -4.40 -17.49 -13.95
N ALA A 25 -4.57 -16.18 -13.96
CA ALA A 25 -4.80 -15.40 -12.76
C ALA A 25 -6.01 -16.05 -12.07
N THR A 26 -5.77 -16.73 -10.94
CA THR A 26 -6.82 -17.37 -10.18
C THR A 26 -7.87 -16.32 -9.87
N ASP A 27 -9.10 -16.59 -10.33
CA ASP A 27 -10.22 -15.67 -10.18
C ASP A 27 -10.41 -15.39 -8.67
N CYS A 28 -10.17 -14.16 -8.25
CA CYS A 28 -10.21 -13.77 -6.84
C CYS A 28 -11.66 -13.45 -6.45
N ALA A 29 -12.43 -14.46 -6.03
CA ALA A 29 -13.83 -14.31 -5.68
C ALA A 29 -14.09 -13.51 -4.41
N LYS A 30 -13.12 -13.44 -3.49
CA LYS A 30 -13.23 -12.73 -2.20
C LYS A 30 -12.01 -11.82 -1.98
N PRO A 31 -11.87 -10.72 -2.76
CA PRO A 31 -10.73 -9.83 -2.63
C PRO A 31 -10.74 -9.08 -1.29
N LEU A 32 -9.54 -8.88 -0.73
CA LEU A 32 -9.22 -7.93 0.32
C LEU A 32 -8.10 -7.03 -0.15
N TYR A 33 -8.12 -5.78 0.28
CA TYR A 33 -7.16 -4.77 -0.12
C TYR A 33 -6.32 -4.36 1.09
N LEU A 34 -5.20 -5.07 1.29
CA LEU A 34 -4.29 -4.80 2.39
C LEU A 34 -3.49 -3.54 2.09
N THR A 35 -3.55 -2.57 3.01
CA THR A 35 -2.80 -1.33 2.88
C THR A 35 -1.97 -1.05 4.13
N PHE A 36 -0.84 -0.38 3.93
CA PHE A 36 0.04 0.08 5.00
C PHE A 36 0.28 1.57 4.86
N ASP A 37 0.08 2.30 5.94
CA ASP A 37 0.58 3.66 6.08
C ASP A 37 2.02 3.60 6.64
N THR A 38 2.84 4.61 6.40
CA THR A 38 4.19 4.67 6.96
C THR A 38 4.16 4.65 8.50
N GLY A 39 4.88 5.43 9.17
CA GLY A 39 5.18 5.45 10.58
C GLY A 39 6.68 5.40 10.75
N HIS A 40 7.20 4.88 11.87
CA HIS A 40 8.64 4.87 12.13
C HIS A 40 9.43 3.79 11.39
N MET A 41 8.82 3.02 10.51
CA MET A 41 9.40 1.98 9.65
C MET A 41 10.02 0.76 10.37
N GLY A 42 10.03 0.73 11.69
CA GLY A 42 10.76 -0.29 12.46
C GLY A 42 10.27 -1.73 12.27
N VAL A 43 9.06 -1.94 11.75
CA VAL A 43 8.55 -3.27 11.38
C VAL A 43 8.47 -3.48 9.87
N ALA A 44 8.89 -2.50 9.07
CA ALA A 44 8.82 -2.58 7.62
C ALA A 44 9.56 -3.80 7.01
N PRO A 45 10.76 -4.19 7.49
CA PRO A 45 11.42 -5.41 7.03
C PRO A 45 10.62 -6.67 7.31
N LEU A 46 10.01 -6.78 8.50
CA LEU A 46 9.18 -7.92 8.90
C LEU A 46 7.90 -8.00 8.06
N VAL A 47 7.25 -6.86 7.82
CA VAL A 47 6.08 -6.76 6.92
C VAL A 47 6.45 -7.24 5.52
N ALA A 48 7.55 -6.75 4.95
CA ALA A 48 8.02 -7.16 3.63
C ALA A 48 8.29 -8.67 3.54
N GLU A 49 8.93 -9.23 4.56
CA GLU A 49 9.21 -10.67 4.61
C GLU A 49 7.93 -11.51 4.62
N VAL A 50 6.93 -11.13 5.44
CA VAL A 50 5.63 -11.81 5.47
C VAL A 50 4.91 -11.70 4.13
N LEU A 51 4.84 -10.51 3.54
CA LEU A 51 4.18 -10.30 2.25
C LEU A 51 4.81 -11.16 1.15
N ARG A 52 6.14 -11.23 1.09
CA ARG A 52 6.87 -12.05 0.11
C ARG A 52 6.61 -13.54 0.35
N ARG A 53 6.78 -14.03 1.59
CA ARG A 53 6.55 -15.43 1.96
C ARG A 53 5.12 -15.87 1.68
N GLN A 54 4.18 -15.00 1.94
CA GLN A 54 2.77 -15.24 1.69
C GLN A 54 2.32 -14.87 0.27
N GLN A 55 3.21 -14.40 -0.61
CA GLN A 55 2.88 -14.00 -1.99
C GLN A 55 1.69 -13.01 -2.05
N VAL A 56 1.66 -12.04 -1.12
CA VAL A 56 0.63 -11.01 -1.03
C VAL A 56 1.17 -9.70 -1.54
N LYS A 57 0.41 -9.02 -2.39
CA LYS A 57 0.67 -7.62 -2.78
C LYS A 57 -0.21 -6.70 -1.94
N ALA A 58 0.36 -5.55 -1.58
CA ALA A 58 -0.29 -4.53 -0.78
C ALA A 58 -0.20 -3.17 -1.46
N THR A 59 -0.93 -2.18 -0.95
CA THR A 59 -0.76 -0.77 -1.32
C THR A 59 -0.17 -0.01 -0.13
N PHE A 60 0.91 0.73 -0.38
CA PHE A 60 1.57 1.55 0.63
C PHE A 60 1.21 3.02 0.45
N PHE A 61 0.72 3.65 1.52
CA PHE A 61 0.50 5.08 1.60
C PHE A 61 1.65 5.70 2.39
N ALA A 62 2.43 6.57 1.76
CA ALA A 62 3.64 7.06 2.40
C ALA A 62 3.66 8.56 2.64
N ALA A 63 4.09 8.91 3.84
CA ALA A 63 4.53 10.22 4.30
C ALA A 63 6.01 10.13 4.69
N ASN A 64 6.70 11.26 4.84
CA ASN A 64 8.09 11.28 5.29
C ASN A 64 8.16 11.45 6.82
N GLU A 65 7.73 10.44 7.54
CA GLU A 65 7.68 10.44 9.00
C GLU A 65 9.05 10.15 9.62
N ALA A 66 9.25 10.58 10.84
CA ALA A 66 10.50 10.36 11.58
C ALA A 66 10.75 8.86 11.82
N THR A 67 11.97 8.42 11.59
CA THR A 67 12.45 7.07 11.83
C THR A 67 13.61 7.07 12.83
N LYS A 68 13.97 5.90 13.34
CA LYS A 68 15.13 5.76 14.25
C LYS A 68 16.44 6.06 13.55
N GLU A 69 16.50 5.89 12.24
CA GLU A 69 17.65 6.13 11.38
C GLU A 69 17.87 7.62 11.10
N GLY A 70 16.87 8.48 11.35
CA GLY A 70 17.00 9.92 11.41
C GLY A 70 16.71 10.69 10.13
N ASP A 71 16.57 10.03 8.97
CA ASP A 71 16.37 10.69 7.67
C ASP A 71 14.93 10.60 7.12
N GLY A 72 14.00 10.09 7.92
CA GLY A 72 12.60 9.91 7.58
C GLY A 72 12.32 8.66 6.73
N SER A 73 11.05 8.28 6.73
CA SER A 73 10.58 7.04 6.07
C SER A 73 10.70 7.06 4.55
N LEU A 74 10.80 8.24 3.93
CA LEU A 74 11.12 8.44 2.51
C LEU A 74 12.57 8.92 2.29
N GLY A 75 13.43 8.76 3.29
CA GLY A 75 14.83 9.16 3.25
C GLY A 75 15.74 8.15 2.53
N ALA A 76 17.04 8.47 2.52
CA ALA A 76 18.05 7.68 1.82
C ALA A 76 18.24 6.28 2.42
N HIS A 77 18.14 6.15 3.75
CA HIS A 77 18.24 4.87 4.45
C HIS A 77 17.21 3.86 3.93
N TRP A 78 15.96 4.30 3.72
CA TRP A 78 14.86 3.45 3.30
C TRP A 78 14.73 3.29 1.78
N ALA A 79 15.52 4.01 0.97
CA ALA A 79 15.47 3.95 -0.49
C ALA A 79 15.63 2.52 -1.06
N PRO A 80 16.57 1.66 -0.59
CA PRO A 80 16.67 0.28 -1.04
C PRO A 80 15.40 -0.52 -0.75
N TRP A 81 14.82 -0.36 0.43
CA TRP A 81 13.59 -1.05 0.83
C TRP A 81 12.41 -0.70 -0.10
N TRP A 82 12.21 0.59 -0.40
CA TRP A 82 11.16 1.05 -1.32
C TRP A 82 11.36 0.51 -2.74
N ARG A 83 12.60 0.50 -3.23
CA ARG A 83 12.94 -0.03 -4.55
C ARG A 83 12.57 -1.51 -4.68
N GLU A 84 12.88 -2.31 -3.68
CA GLU A 84 12.50 -3.72 -3.66
C GLU A 84 10.99 -3.90 -3.67
N ARG A 85 10.23 -3.10 -2.91
CA ARG A 85 8.76 -3.14 -2.94
C ARG A 85 8.21 -2.78 -4.31
N GLY A 86 8.84 -1.85 -5.00
CA GLY A 86 8.53 -1.54 -6.39
C GLY A 86 8.73 -2.75 -7.31
N GLN A 87 9.87 -3.40 -7.22
CA GLN A 87 10.21 -4.60 -8.02
C GLN A 87 9.29 -5.78 -7.71
N GLU A 88 8.82 -5.92 -6.49
CA GLU A 88 7.86 -6.94 -6.08
C GLU A 88 6.44 -6.70 -6.60
N GLY A 89 6.15 -5.53 -7.19
CA GLY A 89 4.85 -5.22 -7.80
C GLY A 89 3.77 -4.78 -6.80
N HIS A 90 4.16 -4.21 -5.67
CA HIS A 90 3.26 -3.49 -4.79
C HIS A 90 2.74 -2.21 -5.44
N ALA A 91 1.66 -1.63 -4.91
CA ALA A 91 1.16 -0.34 -5.31
C ALA A 91 1.53 0.74 -4.29
N PHE A 92 1.61 2.00 -4.74
CA PHE A 92 2.03 3.12 -3.91
C PHE A 92 1.05 4.28 -4.07
N ALA A 93 0.85 5.03 -2.98
CA ALA A 93 -0.01 6.20 -2.94
C ALA A 93 0.48 7.19 -1.87
N SER A 94 -0.02 8.41 -1.91
CA SER A 94 0.41 9.47 -1.01
C SER A 94 -0.28 9.42 0.36
N HIS A 95 0.47 9.73 1.42
CA HIS A 95 -0.08 10.01 2.76
C HIS A 95 0.19 11.47 3.20
N THR A 96 0.37 12.38 2.23
CA THR A 96 0.94 13.72 2.35
C THR A 96 2.40 13.70 2.85
N LEU A 97 3.27 14.58 2.32
CA LEU A 97 4.70 14.47 2.60
C LEU A 97 5.02 14.55 4.10
N ASP A 98 4.48 15.56 4.78
CA ASP A 98 4.75 15.84 6.19
C ASP A 98 3.70 15.26 7.14
N HIS A 99 2.97 14.21 6.70
CA HIS A 99 1.90 13.57 7.46
C HIS A 99 0.92 14.61 8.05
N SER A 100 0.25 15.34 7.16
CA SER A 100 -0.48 16.57 7.43
C SER A 100 -1.92 16.33 7.87
N TYR A 101 -2.18 16.37 9.18
CA TYR A 101 -3.54 16.23 9.72
C TYR A 101 -4.40 17.44 9.38
N TRP A 102 -5.56 17.22 8.76
CA TRP A 102 -6.62 18.21 8.69
C TRP A 102 -7.23 18.47 10.08
N ARG A 103 -7.54 19.75 10.39
CA ARG A 103 -8.12 20.18 11.66
C ARG A 103 -9.44 20.91 11.47
N ALA A 104 -9.52 21.80 10.48
CA ALA A 104 -10.71 22.56 10.17
C ALA A 104 -10.69 23.12 8.75
N ASP A 105 -11.87 23.40 8.22
CA ASP A 105 -12.05 24.23 7.04
C ASP A 105 -12.03 25.70 7.43
N LEU A 106 -11.40 26.54 6.60
CA LEU A 106 -11.30 27.98 6.80
C LEU A 106 -11.94 28.73 5.62
N PRO A 107 -12.37 29.99 5.82
CA PRO A 107 -12.91 30.80 4.75
C PRO A 107 -11.95 30.92 3.54
N GLY A 108 -12.51 31.02 2.33
CA GLY A 108 -11.75 31.21 1.11
C GLY A 108 -11.04 29.93 0.60
N GLY A 109 -11.55 28.76 0.91
CA GLY A 109 -11.00 27.47 0.43
C GLY A 109 -9.64 27.14 1.03
N ARG A 110 -9.42 27.56 2.26
CA ARG A 110 -8.21 27.24 3.05
C ARG A 110 -8.52 26.16 4.09
N PHE A 111 -7.48 25.52 4.58
CA PHE A 111 -7.58 24.44 5.58
C PHE A 111 -6.59 24.69 6.71
N LEU A 112 -7.05 24.51 7.95
CA LEU A 112 -6.16 24.42 9.10
C LEU A 112 -5.57 23.02 9.14
N ILE A 113 -4.25 22.93 9.00
CA ILE A 113 -3.49 21.68 8.92
C ILE A 113 -2.45 21.66 10.05
N LYS A 114 -2.21 20.47 10.60
CA LYS A 114 -1.14 20.26 11.58
C LYS A 114 -0.28 19.08 11.14
N PRO A 115 0.89 19.32 10.53
CA PRO A 115 1.85 18.27 10.21
C PRO A 115 2.37 17.58 11.47
N SER A 116 2.64 16.28 11.41
CA SER A 116 3.34 15.56 12.48
C SER A 116 4.78 15.22 12.12
N ALA A 117 5.19 15.47 10.88
CA ALA A 117 6.55 15.31 10.38
C ALA A 117 7.02 16.56 9.64
N GLY A 118 8.27 16.58 9.22
CA GLY A 118 8.88 17.67 8.48
C GLY A 118 9.21 18.90 9.34
N PRO A 119 9.67 19.99 8.69
CA PRO A 119 10.14 21.20 9.40
C PRO A 119 9.06 21.90 10.23
N GLU A 120 7.80 21.76 9.83
CA GLU A 120 6.66 22.39 10.49
C GLU A 120 5.91 21.46 11.45
N ALA A 121 6.52 20.35 11.83
CA ALA A 121 5.90 19.36 12.70
C ALA A 121 5.37 20.00 14.01
N GLY A 122 4.13 19.66 14.34
CA GLY A 122 3.45 20.15 15.55
C GLY A 122 2.84 21.55 15.43
N ARG A 123 3.15 22.32 14.39
CA ARG A 123 2.61 23.69 14.17
C ARG A 123 1.26 23.64 13.46
N SER A 124 0.39 24.56 13.77
CA SER A 124 -0.86 24.78 13.03
C SER A 124 -0.58 25.71 11.84
N LEU A 125 -0.90 25.26 10.64
CA LEU A 125 -0.66 25.97 9.38
C LEU A 125 -1.98 26.19 8.66
N GLU A 126 -2.13 27.34 8.02
CA GLU A 126 -3.21 27.59 7.08
C GLU A 126 -2.70 27.33 5.66
N LEU A 127 -3.27 26.32 5.01
CA LEU A 127 -2.93 25.97 3.63
C LEU A 127 -4.08 26.31 2.68
N THR A 128 -3.74 26.84 1.52
CA THR A 128 -4.67 26.90 0.38
C THR A 128 -4.87 25.48 -0.19
N SER A 129 -5.95 25.28 -0.97
CA SER A 129 -6.18 24.03 -1.70
C SER A 129 -4.97 23.63 -2.54
N ALA A 130 -4.34 24.57 -3.26
CA ALA A 130 -3.15 24.31 -4.06
C ALA A 130 -1.96 23.81 -3.23
N ARG A 131 -1.73 24.37 -2.04
CA ARG A 131 -0.64 23.94 -1.15
C ARG A 131 -0.92 22.58 -0.54
N TYR A 132 -2.18 22.24 -0.23
CA TYR A 132 -2.55 20.91 0.22
C TYR A 132 -2.36 19.87 -0.88
N CYS A 133 -2.78 20.18 -2.11
CA CYS A 133 -2.53 19.33 -3.28
C CYS A 133 -1.04 19.09 -3.52
N GLU A 134 -0.22 20.13 -3.35
CA GLU A 134 1.23 20.00 -3.47
C GLU A 134 1.81 19.06 -2.41
N ALA A 135 1.34 19.12 -1.15
CA ALA A 135 1.77 18.19 -0.10
C ALA A 135 1.44 16.72 -0.44
N ILE A 136 0.30 16.47 -1.12
CA ILE A 136 -0.02 15.14 -1.64
C ILE A 136 0.93 14.76 -2.78
N ALA A 137 1.12 15.66 -3.75
CA ALA A 137 1.94 15.42 -4.93
C ALA A 137 3.42 15.18 -4.60
N GLN A 138 3.97 15.88 -3.60
CA GLN A 138 5.37 15.74 -3.18
C GLN A 138 5.67 14.33 -2.65
N ALA A 139 4.82 13.78 -1.79
CA ALA A 139 4.98 12.41 -1.31
C ALA A 139 4.94 11.41 -2.46
N ALA A 140 3.99 11.57 -3.39
CA ALA A 140 3.87 10.70 -4.55
C ALA A 140 5.10 10.78 -5.48
N ARG A 141 5.62 11.99 -5.76
CA ARG A 141 6.87 12.13 -6.55
C ARG A 141 8.05 11.44 -5.86
N ARG A 142 8.17 11.64 -4.54
CA ARG A 142 9.25 11.00 -3.80
C ARG A 142 9.16 9.46 -3.84
N LEU A 143 7.95 8.91 -3.72
CA LEU A 143 7.72 7.48 -3.92
C LEU A 143 8.07 7.01 -5.33
N ASP A 144 7.67 7.76 -6.36
CA ASP A 144 8.00 7.44 -7.76
C ASP A 144 9.52 7.32 -7.95
N GLU A 145 10.30 8.25 -7.36
CA GLU A 145 11.77 8.23 -7.40
C GLU A 145 12.36 7.00 -6.67
N LEU A 146 11.83 6.69 -5.50
CA LEU A 146 12.35 5.61 -4.65
C LEU A 146 11.99 4.22 -5.19
N THR A 147 10.78 4.06 -5.71
CA THR A 147 10.27 2.76 -6.14
C THR A 147 10.54 2.45 -7.61
N GLY A 148 10.81 3.49 -8.42
CA GLY A 148 10.88 3.38 -9.87
C GLY A 148 9.52 3.12 -10.53
N GLN A 149 8.41 3.27 -9.81
CA GLN A 149 7.05 3.08 -10.29
C GLN A 149 6.20 4.33 -10.06
N LYS A 150 5.22 4.56 -10.93
CA LYS A 150 4.25 5.63 -10.73
C LYS A 150 3.28 5.28 -9.61
N SER A 151 3.19 6.17 -8.62
CA SER A 151 2.19 6.09 -7.56
C SER A 151 0.79 6.25 -8.13
N LEU A 152 -0.19 5.61 -7.54
CA LEU A 152 -1.60 5.79 -7.91
C LEU A 152 -2.03 7.24 -7.64
N PRO A 153 -2.96 7.81 -8.43
CA PRO A 153 -3.56 9.12 -8.16
C PRO A 153 -4.54 9.05 -6.98
N LEU A 154 -4.08 8.41 -5.92
CA LEU A 154 -4.79 8.19 -4.66
C LEU A 154 -4.00 8.78 -3.51
N PHE A 155 -4.72 9.22 -2.48
CA PHE A 155 -4.10 9.61 -1.22
C PHE A 155 -4.93 9.15 -0.02
N ARG A 156 -4.30 9.03 1.12
CA ARG A 156 -4.97 8.85 2.41
C ARG A 156 -4.68 10.06 3.28
N ALA A 157 -5.73 10.66 3.83
CA ALA A 157 -5.55 11.74 4.79
C ALA A 157 -5.07 11.18 6.13
N PRO A 158 -4.03 11.77 6.75
CA PRO A 158 -3.51 11.34 8.05
C PRO A 158 -4.60 11.21 9.11
N GLY A 159 -4.63 10.05 9.82
CA GLY A 159 -5.63 9.69 10.79
C GLY A 159 -7.06 9.57 10.24
N GLY A 160 -7.23 9.48 8.92
CA GLY A 160 -8.53 9.43 8.26
C GLY A 160 -9.35 10.72 8.39
N LYS A 161 -8.73 11.84 8.82
CA LYS A 161 -9.44 13.10 9.09
C LYS A 161 -9.62 13.90 7.82
N THR A 162 -10.88 14.12 7.45
CA THR A 162 -11.26 14.80 6.21
C THR A 162 -12.47 15.69 6.42
N SER A 163 -12.73 16.55 5.42
CA SER A 163 -13.99 17.27 5.24
C SER A 163 -14.42 17.23 3.79
N PRO A 164 -15.71 17.43 3.46
CA PRO A 164 -16.13 17.51 2.08
C PRO A 164 -15.37 18.56 1.25
N PRO A 165 -15.10 19.79 1.76
CA PRO A 165 -14.29 20.78 1.03
C PRO A 165 -12.84 20.32 0.78
N LEU A 166 -12.20 19.65 1.75
CA LEU A 166 -10.85 19.11 1.58
C LEU A 166 -10.80 18.05 0.49
N LEU A 167 -11.77 17.13 0.50
CA LEU A 167 -11.85 16.06 -0.50
C LEU A 167 -12.12 16.62 -1.89
N ALA A 168 -13.05 17.58 -2.02
CA ALA A 168 -13.32 18.26 -3.29
C ALA A 168 -12.08 19.00 -3.84
N ALA A 169 -11.32 19.65 -2.97
CA ALA A 169 -10.07 20.31 -3.36
C ALA A 169 -9.02 19.30 -3.84
N ALA A 170 -8.87 18.17 -3.19
CA ALA A 170 -7.95 17.12 -3.61
C ALA A 170 -8.37 16.50 -4.96
N GLU A 171 -9.65 16.22 -5.17
CA GLU A 171 -10.18 15.69 -6.44
C GLU A 171 -10.00 16.68 -7.58
N ALA A 172 -10.17 17.97 -7.34
CA ALA A 172 -9.96 19.02 -8.36
C ALA A 172 -8.51 19.08 -8.87
N CYS A 173 -7.54 18.58 -8.11
CA CYS A 173 -6.14 18.45 -8.53
C CYS A 173 -5.71 17.02 -8.83
N GLY A 174 -6.66 16.12 -9.08
CA GLY A 174 -6.40 14.77 -9.57
C GLY A 174 -6.07 13.74 -8.48
N TRP A 175 -6.43 13.98 -7.21
CA TRP A 175 -6.18 13.06 -6.10
C TRP A 175 -7.47 12.58 -5.47
N ARG A 176 -7.72 11.28 -5.46
CA ARG A 176 -8.87 10.69 -4.78
C ARG A 176 -8.47 10.12 -3.42
N HIS A 177 -9.25 10.47 -2.41
CA HIS A 177 -9.04 9.95 -1.05
C HIS A 177 -9.47 8.48 -0.92
N VAL A 178 -8.68 7.71 -0.18
CA VAL A 178 -8.98 6.32 0.17
C VAL A 178 -8.81 6.14 1.68
N GLY A 179 -9.91 5.89 2.37
CA GLY A 179 -9.91 5.48 3.77
C GLY A 179 -9.70 3.97 3.92
N TRP A 180 -10.36 3.42 4.92
CA TRP A 180 -10.44 1.97 5.17
C TRP A 180 -11.87 1.59 5.54
N SER A 181 -12.19 0.30 5.38
CA SER A 181 -13.51 -0.23 5.76
C SER A 181 -13.68 -0.22 7.28
N PRO A 182 -14.90 -0.13 7.82
CA PRO A 182 -15.13 -0.15 9.27
C PRO A 182 -14.51 -1.35 9.98
N ALA A 183 -14.49 -2.54 9.33
CA ALA A 183 -13.81 -3.74 9.84
C ALA A 183 -12.31 -3.78 9.48
N GLY A 184 -11.86 -2.90 8.59
CA GLY A 184 -10.50 -2.90 8.05
C GLY A 184 -9.46 -2.22 8.93
N PHE A 185 -9.86 -1.50 9.97
CA PHE A 185 -8.93 -0.99 10.98
C PHE A 185 -8.36 -2.14 11.81
N LEU A 186 -7.10 -2.50 11.58
CA LEU A 186 -6.50 -3.69 12.18
C LEU A 186 -5.99 -3.49 13.62
N GLY A 187 -5.99 -2.24 14.11
CA GLY A 187 -5.72 -1.89 15.50
C GLY A 187 -4.25 -1.92 15.91
N ASP A 188 -3.33 -1.96 14.97
CA ASP A 188 -1.89 -2.02 15.22
C ASP A 188 -1.33 -0.75 15.90
N GLU A 189 -2.08 0.34 15.91
CA GLU A 189 -1.75 1.58 16.63
C GLU A 189 -2.37 1.68 18.05
N LEU A 190 -3.21 0.70 18.42
CA LEU A 190 -3.85 0.69 19.74
C LEU A 190 -2.88 0.22 20.83
N PRO A 191 -3.02 0.72 22.07
CA PRO A 191 -2.17 0.31 23.19
C PRO A 191 -2.21 -1.21 23.44
N SER A 192 -1.04 -1.87 23.53
CA SER A 192 -0.92 -3.33 23.61
C SER A 192 -1.53 -3.92 24.89
N ASP A 193 -1.50 -3.17 26.00
CA ASP A 193 -2.05 -3.56 27.30
C ASP A 193 -3.58 -3.72 27.27
N ARG A 194 -4.25 -2.90 26.47
CA ARG A 194 -5.73 -2.94 26.31
C ARG A 194 -6.18 -3.71 25.09
N TYR A 195 -5.35 -3.80 24.07
CA TYR A 195 -5.65 -4.43 22.79
C TYR A 195 -4.53 -5.42 22.41
N PRO A 196 -4.46 -6.57 23.08
CA PRO A 196 -3.41 -7.55 22.82
C PRO A 196 -3.55 -8.13 21.40
N ASN A 197 -2.41 -8.54 20.82
CA ASN A 197 -2.34 -9.08 19.46
C ASN A 197 -3.31 -10.24 19.21
N THR A 198 -3.52 -11.12 20.19
CA THR A 198 -4.48 -12.24 20.09
C THR A 198 -5.92 -11.79 19.91
N GLN A 199 -6.32 -10.69 20.58
CA GLN A 199 -7.65 -10.11 20.44
C GLN A 199 -7.80 -9.44 19.06
N LEU A 200 -6.81 -8.67 18.61
CA LEU A 200 -6.83 -8.01 17.31
C LEU A 200 -6.94 -9.03 16.17
N LEU A 201 -6.15 -10.10 16.22
CA LEU A 201 -6.23 -11.20 15.25
C LEU A 201 -7.62 -11.84 15.21
N LYS A 202 -8.16 -12.20 16.37
CA LYS A 202 -9.50 -12.82 16.48
C LYS A 202 -10.58 -11.91 15.88
N GLN A 203 -10.56 -10.62 16.22
CA GLN A 203 -11.54 -9.66 15.73
C GLN A 203 -11.45 -9.48 14.22
N ALA A 204 -10.24 -9.33 13.66
CA ALA A 204 -10.04 -9.20 12.23
C ALA A 204 -10.53 -10.43 11.47
N LEU A 205 -10.16 -11.63 11.91
CA LEU A 205 -10.63 -12.87 11.31
C LEU A 205 -12.16 -13.00 11.32
N GLN A 206 -12.84 -12.51 12.35
CA GLN A 206 -14.30 -12.63 12.47
C GLN A 206 -15.06 -11.58 11.64
N ARG A 207 -14.53 -10.37 11.51
CA ARG A 207 -15.27 -9.20 11.00
C ARG A 207 -15.03 -8.90 9.52
N LEU A 208 -13.85 -9.21 9.00
CA LEU A 208 -13.48 -8.88 7.63
C LEU A 208 -14.37 -9.58 6.61
N ARG A 209 -14.74 -8.84 5.56
CA ARG A 209 -15.58 -9.26 4.43
C ARG A 209 -14.88 -8.98 3.11
N SER A 210 -15.32 -9.66 2.06
CA SER A 210 -14.84 -9.40 0.69
C SER A 210 -15.09 -7.93 0.30
N GLY A 211 -14.09 -7.32 -0.28
CA GLY A 211 -14.11 -5.90 -0.67
C GLY A 211 -13.52 -4.95 0.39
N ASP A 212 -13.25 -5.42 1.62
CA ASP A 212 -12.71 -4.55 2.66
C ASP A 212 -11.30 -4.04 2.32
N ILE A 213 -11.10 -2.74 2.56
CA ILE A 213 -9.79 -2.08 2.57
C ILE A 213 -9.26 -2.11 4.01
N LEU A 214 -8.12 -2.76 4.21
CA LEU A 214 -7.47 -2.94 5.49
C LEU A 214 -6.36 -1.92 5.69
N VAL A 215 -6.21 -1.38 6.90
CA VAL A 215 -5.11 -0.49 7.26
C VAL A 215 -4.31 -1.03 8.43
N ALA A 216 -3.00 -1.01 8.28
CA ALA A 216 -1.98 -1.17 9.30
C ALA A 216 -0.80 -0.24 8.99
N HIS A 217 0.22 -0.20 9.83
CA HIS A 217 1.34 0.73 9.72
C HIS A 217 2.69 -0.02 9.64
N LEU A 218 3.69 0.65 9.10
CA LEU A 218 5.07 0.14 9.06
C LEU A 218 5.83 0.40 10.37
N GLY A 219 5.08 0.57 11.45
CA GLY A 219 5.55 0.74 12.82
C GLY A 219 4.98 1.98 13.49
N ILE A 220 4.51 1.82 14.73
CA ILE A 220 3.88 2.87 15.54
C ILE A 220 4.61 3.01 16.87
N TRP A 221 5.00 4.24 17.21
CA TRP A 221 5.78 4.55 18.42
C TRP A 221 5.08 4.15 19.74
N SER A 222 3.77 4.23 19.78
CA SER A 222 2.98 3.95 20.98
C SER A 222 2.78 2.46 21.27
N ARG A 223 3.07 1.57 20.30
CA ARG A 223 2.87 0.14 20.48
C ARG A 223 4.16 -0.55 20.94
N GLN A 224 4.11 -1.15 22.13
CA GLN A 224 5.24 -1.87 22.70
C GLN A 224 5.35 -3.33 22.23
N ASP A 225 4.20 -3.99 21.98
CA ASP A 225 4.12 -5.35 21.45
C ASP A 225 3.91 -5.29 19.94
N PRO A 226 4.94 -5.56 19.10
CA PRO A 226 4.84 -5.38 17.65
C PRO A 226 3.71 -6.20 17.05
N TRP A 227 2.84 -5.52 16.30
CA TRP A 227 1.74 -6.18 15.59
C TRP A 227 2.26 -7.08 14.45
N ALA A 228 3.25 -6.65 13.70
CA ALA A 228 3.93 -7.47 12.71
C ALA A 228 5.24 -8.04 13.28
N PRO A 229 5.54 -9.33 13.07
CA PRO A 229 4.77 -10.32 12.30
C PRO A 229 3.67 -11.03 13.10
N ALA A 230 3.54 -10.78 14.40
CA ALA A 230 2.71 -11.57 15.34
C ALA A 230 1.23 -11.70 14.90
N VAL A 231 0.65 -10.65 14.31
CA VAL A 231 -0.74 -10.67 13.80
C VAL A 231 -0.78 -10.80 12.29
N LEU A 232 0.10 -10.12 11.56
CA LEU A 232 0.02 -10.01 10.10
C LEU A 232 0.04 -11.38 9.42
N GLU A 233 0.99 -12.24 9.73
CA GLU A 233 1.10 -13.53 9.07
C GLU A 233 -0.04 -14.49 9.43
N PRO A 234 -0.40 -14.71 10.70
CA PRO A 234 -1.56 -15.52 11.07
C PRO A 234 -2.87 -14.98 10.46
N LEU A 235 -3.02 -13.65 10.35
CA LEU A 235 -4.18 -13.05 9.71
C LEU A 235 -4.25 -13.40 8.22
N ILE A 236 -3.17 -13.22 7.47
CA ILE A 236 -3.10 -13.57 6.05
C ILE A 236 -3.41 -15.06 5.83
N VAL A 237 -2.77 -15.94 6.61
CA VAL A 237 -2.96 -17.39 6.52
C VAL A 237 -4.42 -17.76 6.81
N GLY A 238 -4.98 -17.26 7.91
CA GLY A 238 -6.35 -17.55 8.30
C GLY A 238 -7.39 -17.03 7.30
N LEU A 239 -7.15 -15.87 6.70
CA LEU A 239 -8.03 -15.32 5.64
C LEU A 239 -7.93 -16.15 4.36
N LYS A 240 -6.73 -16.55 3.93
CA LYS A 240 -6.55 -17.43 2.76
C LYS A 240 -7.26 -18.79 2.94
N GLN A 241 -7.16 -19.39 4.13
CA GLN A 241 -7.88 -20.65 4.45
C GLN A 241 -9.40 -20.51 4.35
N ARG A 242 -9.93 -19.28 4.49
CA ARG A 242 -11.35 -18.97 4.32
C ARG A 242 -11.72 -18.56 2.89
N GLY A 243 -10.79 -18.71 1.95
CA GLY A 243 -10.96 -18.41 0.53
C GLY A 243 -10.85 -16.94 0.15
N PHE A 244 -10.29 -16.09 1.03
CA PHE A 244 -9.95 -14.73 0.67
C PHE A 244 -8.65 -14.69 -0.13
N CYS A 245 -8.51 -13.68 -0.98
CA CYS A 245 -7.32 -13.35 -1.74
C CYS A 245 -7.00 -11.85 -1.58
N PHE A 246 -5.75 -11.49 -1.77
CA PHE A 246 -5.29 -10.11 -1.58
C PHE A 246 -4.99 -9.46 -2.92
N ARG A 247 -5.45 -8.22 -3.09
CA ARG A 247 -5.25 -7.37 -4.26
C ARG A 247 -4.75 -5.99 -3.84
N THR A 248 -4.12 -5.30 -4.77
CA THR A 248 -3.77 -3.88 -4.59
C THR A 248 -4.96 -2.99 -4.93
N LEU A 249 -4.92 -1.72 -4.51
CA LEU A 249 -5.96 -0.75 -4.86
C LEU A 249 -6.02 -0.43 -6.37
N ARG A 250 -5.06 -0.91 -7.18
CA ARG A 250 -5.16 -0.86 -8.65
C ARG A 250 -6.38 -1.63 -9.16
N GLU A 251 -6.73 -2.71 -8.45
CA GLU A 251 -7.82 -3.61 -8.84
C GLU A 251 -9.13 -3.34 -8.10
N HIS A 252 -9.15 -2.33 -7.20
CA HIS A 252 -10.37 -2.02 -6.43
C HIS A 252 -11.45 -1.42 -7.35
N PRO A 253 -12.67 -1.98 -7.39
CA PRO A 253 -13.71 -1.55 -8.33
C PRO A 253 -14.06 -0.07 -8.21
N ASP A 254 -14.18 0.48 -6.99
CA ASP A 254 -14.59 1.87 -6.75
C ASP A 254 -13.53 2.89 -7.21
N HIS A 255 -12.30 2.44 -7.48
CA HIS A 255 -11.21 3.33 -7.91
C HIS A 255 -10.87 3.15 -9.39
N ARG A 256 -11.37 2.11 -10.06
CA ARG A 256 -11.01 1.77 -11.44
C ARG A 256 -11.21 2.94 -12.40
N ASP A 257 -12.39 3.53 -12.41
CA ASP A 257 -12.70 4.62 -13.35
C ASP A 257 -11.84 5.86 -13.09
N TRP A 258 -11.60 6.16 -11.81
CA TRP A 258 -10.70 7.24 -11.43
C TRP A 258 -9.27 7.01 -11.92
N LEU A 259 -8.74 5.82 -11.73
CA LEU A 259 -7.38 5.46 -12.15
C LEU A 259 -7.21 5.53 -13.68
N VAL A 260 -8.25 5.19 -14.44
CA VAL A 260 -8.25 5.30 -15.91
C VAL A 260 -8.29 6.75 -16.36
N GLN A 261 -9.08 7.60 -15.69
CA GLN A 261 -9.26 9.01 -16.04
C GLN A 261 -8.08 9.90 -15.60
N HIS A 262 -7.30 9.47 -14.61
CA HIS A 262 -6.20 10.23 -14.02
C HIS A 262 -4.87 9.44 -14.08
N PRO A 263 -4.37 9.07 -15.26
CA PRO A 263 -3.10 8.34 -15.40
C PRO A 263 -1.94 9.22 -14.92
N ARG A 264 -0.93 8.59 -14.25
CA ARG A 264 0.28 9.27 -13.77
C ARG A 264 1.53 8.70 -14.42
#